data_0d3a04ece81e2f976c871d196db3a60c
#
_entry.id   0d3a04ece81e2f976c871d196db3a60c
#
_cell.length_a   1.000
_cell.length_b   1.000
_cell.length_c   1.000
_cell.angle_alpha   90.00
_cell.angle_beta   90.00
_cell.angle_gamma   90.00
#
_symmetry.space_group_name_H-M   'P 1'
#
loop_
_entity.id
_entity.type
_entity.pdbx_description
1 polymer ?
#
loop_
_entity_poly.entity_id
_entity_poly.type
_entity_poly.pdbx_seq_one_letter_code
_entity_poly.pdbx_strand_id
1 'polypeptide(L)'
;LHKEIQLLELKQNIRTKTREDLDEQQREYFLQQQIKNIKEELGRGEGSPERKELELKAAKKNWSEDIAKTFRKELDKLDMFNPQSPEYSIQFNYLQTMIALPWGEYTKDNLDLKRAQRILNHDHYGMEKVKERILEYMAVLKLRGDLKSPIICLYGPPGVGKTSLGKSIAAAMKRKYVRMSLGGLHDESEIRGHRRTYVGAMPGRIIKNIQKAGSSNPVFILDEIDKVTQNTINGDPSSALLEVLDPEQNSAFHDNYLDVDYDLSKVLFIATANDLNTIPRPLLDRMELIEVSGYITEEKIEIAKRHLIPREIENCGLDKNEEKPTFTKAAIERIIEQYTRESGVRQLEKQVNKALRKIAYKKALDSDVNEKITPNEIEGLLGKAPFYRDIYQGNSYAGVVTGLAWTSVGGEILFIETSLSKGKTGKLTLTGNLGDVMKESAVIALEYVKAHIDT
;
A
#
# COMPACT_ATOMS: atom_id res chain seq x y z
N LEU A 1 -11.89 -79.59 35.32
CA LEU A 1 -12.92 -79.64 34.29
C LEU A 1 -13.50 -78.25 33.95
N HIS A 2 -14.01 -77.44 34.92
CA HIS A 2 -14.62 -76.15 34.61
C HIS A 2 -13.62 -75.09 34.08
N LYS A 3 -12.40 -75.03 34.58
CA LYS A 3 -11.32 -74.21 34.09
C LYS A 3 -10.81 -74.60 32.70
N GLU A 4 -10.85 -75.89 32.38
CA GLU A 4 -10.43 -76.39 31.05
C GLU A 4 -11.48 -76.06 29.97
N ILE A 5 -12.76 -76.10 30.32
CA ILE A 5 -13.83 -75.70 29.40
C ILE A 5 -13.74 -74.22 29.10
N GLN A 6 -13.54 -73.34 30.13
CA GLN A 6 -13.37 -71.91 29.93
C GLN A 6 -12.14 -71.58 29.06
N LEU A 7 -11.05 -72.35 29.20
CA LEU A 7 -9.83 -72.16 28.41
C LEU A 7 -9.98 -72.59 26.95
N LEU A 8 -10.80 -73.64 26.70
CA LEU A 8 -11.16 -74.06 25.36
C LEU A 8 -12.14 -73.09 24.67
N GLU A 9 -13.12 -72.55 25.39
CA GLU A 9 -14.02 -71.53 24.88
C GLU A 9 -13.28 -70.21 24.55
N LEU A 10 -12.33 -69.80 25.42
CA LEU A 10 -11.49 -68.62 25.17
C LEU A 10 -10.57 -68.82 23.94
N LYS A 11 -9.98 -70.01 23.78
CA LYS A 11 -9.18 -70.37 22.60
C LYS A 11 -10.02 -70.40 21.32
N GLN A 12 -11.23 -70.85 21.39
CA GLN A 12 -12.12 -70.88 20.26
C GLN A 12 -12.61 -69.49 19.84
N ASN A 13 -12.93 -68.64 20.81
CA ASN A 13 -13.29 -67.23 20.59
C ASN A 13 -12.10 -66.44 20.02
N ILE A 14 -10.88 -66.65 20.50
CA ILE A 14 -9.67 -66.01 19.96
C ILE A 14 -9.42 -66.46 18.51
N ARG A 15 -9.59 -67.78 18.22
CA ARG A 15 -9.43 -68.30 16.86
C ARG A 15 -10.50 -67.73 15.88
N THR A 16 -11.71 -67.60 16.33
CA THR A 16 -12.80 -67.04 15.49
C THR A 16 -12.56 -65.56 15.20
N LYS A 17 -12.20 -64.82 16.22
CA LYS A 17 -11.88 -63.40 16.09
C LYS A 17 -10.66 -63.14 15.19
N THR A 18 -9.59 -63.94 15.38
CA THR A 18 -8.38 -63.81 14.54
C THR A 18 -8.64 -64.20 13.08
N ARG A 19 -9.60 -65.09 12.84
CA ARG A 19 -9.99 -65.49 11.49
C ARG A 19 -10.88 -64.42 10.83
N GLU A 20 -11.79 -63.79 11.56
CA GLU A 20 -12.60 -62.69 11.12
C GLU A 20 -11.71 -61.46 10.80
N ASP A 21 -10.75 -61.09 11.66
CA ASP A 21 -9.80 -60.02 11.44
C ASP A 21 -8.89 -60.29 10.22
N LEU A 22 -8.49 -61.52 9.97
CA LEU A 22 -7.70 -61.89 8.79
C LEU A 22 -8.53 -61.86 7.49
N ASP A 23 -9.77 -62.31 7.54
CA ASP A 23 -10.70 -62.26 6.38
C ASP A 23 -11.05 -60.79 6.04
N GLU A 24 -11.21 -59.94 7.04
CA GLU A 24 -11.44 -58.50 6.87
C GLU A 24 -10.21 -57.79 6.25
N GLN A 25 -9.00 -58.07 6.73
CA GLN A 25 -7.77 -57.56 6.14
C GLN A 25 -7.52 -58.06 4.71
N GLN A 26 -7.77 -59.34 4.43
CA GLN A 26 -7.70 -59.87 3.05
C GLN A 26 -8.72 -59.22 2.10
N ARG A 27 -9.93 -58.99 2.59
CA ARG A 27 -10.98 -58.34 1.83
C ARG A 27 -10.64 -56.87 1.54
N GLU A 28 -10.11 -56.18 2.53
CA GLU A 28 -9.65 -54.80 2.39
C GLU A 28 -8.49 -54.70 1.38
N TYR A 29 -7.48 -55.60 1.48
CA TYR A 29 -6.39 -55.68 0.52
C TYR A 29 -6.87 -55.98 -0.90
N PHE A 30 -7.83 -56.92 -1.06
CA PHE A 30 -8.38 -57.27 -2.37
C PHE A 30 -9.19 -56.09 -2.98
N LEU A 31 -9.96 -55.39 -2.18
CA LEU A 31 -10.70 -54.22 -2.61
C LEU A 31 -9.73 -53.07 -3.00
N GLN A 32 -8.67 -52.86 -2.24
CA GLN A 32 -7.61 -51.87 -2.59
C GLN A 32 -6.94 -52.26 -3.91
N GLN A 33 -6.63 -53.54 -4.12
CA GLN A 33 -6.04 -54.03 -5.37
C GLN A 33 -7.01 -53.85 -6.56
N GLN A 34 -8.29 -54.11 -6.38
CA GLN A 34 -9.31 -53.86 -7.42
C GLN A 34 -9.43 -52.36 -7.73
N ILE A 35 -9.45 -51.51 -6.72
CA ILE A 35 -9.46 -50.05 -6.91
C ILE A 35 -8.22 -49.58 -7.67
N LYS A 36 -7.05 -50.17 -7.38
CA LYS A 36 -5.81 -49.88 -8.10
C LYS A 36 -5.89 -50.30 -9.57
N ASN A 37 -6.34 -51.51 -9.85
CA ASN A 37 -6.48 -51.99 -11.23
C ASN A 37 -7.54 -51.22 -12.03
N ILE A 38 -8.67 -50.87 -11.41
CA ILE A 38 -9.69 -50.00 -12.03
C ILE A 38 -9.15 -48.61 -12.31
N LYS A 39 -8.34 -48.05 -11.39
CA LYS A 39 -7.65 -46.75 -11.60
C LYS A 39 -6.67 -46.82 -12.75
N GLU A 40 -5.92 -47.94 -12.89
CA GLU A 40 -4.97 -48.15 -13.99
C GLU A 40 -5.69 -48.31 -15.35
N GLU A 41 -6.81 -49.06 -15.41
CA GLU A 41 -7.62 -49.22 -16.63
C GLU A 41 -8.33 -47.95 -17.06
N LEU A 42 -8.74 -47.09 -16.10
CA LEU A 42 -9.31 -45.77 -16.37
C LEU A 42 -8.28 -44.72 -16.74
N GLY A 43 -7.01 -45.11 -16.95
CA GLY A 43 -5.91 -44.20 -17.22
C GLY A 43 -5.51 -43.31 -16.01
N ARG A 44 -5.93 -43.70 -14.81
CA ARG A 44 -5.63 -43.04 -13.54
C ARG A 44 -4.51 -43.74 -12.76
N GLY A 45 -3.80 -44.68 -13.38
CA GLY A 45 -2.59 -45.31 -12.86
C GLY A 45 -1.40 -44.33 -13.01
N GLU A 46 -0.68 -44.06 -11.93
CA GLU A 46 0.47 -43.18 -11.84
C GLU A 46 0.25 -41.74 -12.31
N GLY A 47 -0.70 -41.04 -11.68
CA GLY A 47 -0.81 -39.58 -11.72
C GLY A 47 -1.50 -39.05 -12.98
N SER A 48 -2.59 -38.32 -12.78
CA SER A 48 -3.20 -37.51 -13.85
C SER A 48 -2.14 -36.64 -14.54
N PRO A 49 -2.29 -36.30 -15.82
CA PRO A 49 -1.37 -35.36 -16.50
C PRO A 49 -1.14 -34.09 -15.71
N GLU A 50 -2.16 -33.62 -15.01
CA GLU A 50 -2.15 -32.44 -14.14
C GLU A 50 -1.24 -32.66 -12.91
N ARG A 51 -1.28 -33.84 -12.29
CA ARG A 51 -0.39 -34.18 -11.17
C ARG A 51 1.07 -34.18 -11.62
N LYS A 52 1.39 -34.82 -12.75
CA LYS A 52 2.77 -34.85 -13.29
C LYS A 52 3.28 -33.45 -13.58
N GLU A 53 2.42 -32.60 -14.12
CA GLU A 53 2.75 -31.18 -14.36
C GLU A 53 3.06 -30.43 -13.04
N LEU A 54 2.24 -30.63 -11.99
CA LEU A 54 2.48 -30.04 -10.68
C LEU A 54 3.79 -30.54 -10.05
N GLU A 55 4.07 -31.83 -10.14
CA GLU A 55 5.33 -32.44 -9.64
C GLU A 55 6.56 -31.89 -10.38
N LEU A 56 6.51 -31.76 -11.70
CA LEU A 56 7.58 -31.18 -12.49
C LEU A 56 7.84 -29.72 -12.16
N LYS A 57 6.80 -28.94 -11.92
CA LYS A 57 6.91 -27.55 -11.49
C LYS A 57 7.45 -27.46 -10.06
N ALA A 58 6.99 -28.30 -9.18
CA ALA A 58 7.41 -28.39 -7.79
C ALA A 58 8.89 -28.77 -7.65
N ALA A 59 9.38 -29.69 -8.47
CA ALA A 59 10.77 -30.12 -8.45
C ALA A 59 11.77 -28.99 -8.81
N LYS A 60 11.29 -27.90 -9.44
CA LYS A 60 12.10 -26.73 -9.78
C LYS A 60 12.13 -25.69 -8.66
N LYS A 61 11.36 -25.85 -7.58
CA LYS A 61 11.26 -24.90 -6.49
C LYS A 61 12.27 -25.20 -5.36
N ASN A 62 12.86 -24.13 -4.81
CA ASN A 62 13.77 -24.20 -3.67
C ASN A 62 13.01 -24.01 -2.36
N TRP A 63 12.13 -24.94 -2.01
CA TRP A 63 11.42 -24.91 -0.73
C TRP A 63 12.12 -25.76 0.35
N SER A 64 11.80 -25.47 1.61
CA SER A 64 12.28 -26.24 2.75
C SER A 64 11.70 -27.65 2.74
N GLU A 65 12.33 -28.57 3.48
CA GLU A 65 11.81 -29.95 3.61
C GLU A 65 10.38 -30.00 4.13
N ASP A 66 9.99 -29.11 5.04
CA ASP A 66 8.65 -29.08 5.63
C ASP A 66 7.60 -28.63 4.63
N ILE A 67 7.91 -27.62 3.81
CA ILE A 67 7.04 -27.17 2.72
C ILE A 67 6.91 -28.28 1.67
N ALA A 68 8.01 -28.96 1.32
CA ALA A 68 8.00 -30.06 0.38
C ALA A 68 7.16 -31.24 0.89
N LYS A 69 7.26 -31.58 2.18
CA LYS A 69 6.42 -32.62 2.83
C LYS A 69 4.94 -32.24 2.78
N THR A 70 4.61 -30.99 3.14
CA THR A 70 3.24 -30.47 3.09
C THR A 70 2.69 -30.52 1.67
N PHE A 71 3.45 -30.08 0.68
CA PHE A 71 3.06 -30.13 -0.71
C PHE A 71 2.77 -31.56 -1.18
N ARG A 72 3.64 -32.53 -0.87
CA ARG A 72 3.43 -33.95 -1.23
C ARG A 72 2.16 -34.51 -0.59
N LYS A 73 1.97 -34.25 0.71
CA LYS A 73 0.76 -34.66 1.43
C LYS A 73 -0.52 -34.10 0.79
N GLU A 74 -0.49 -32.84 0.42
CA GLU A 74 -1.63 -32.18 -0.21
C GLU A 74 -1.82 -32.65 -1.67
N LEU A 75 -0.74 -33.01 -2.36
CA LEU A 75 -0.78 -33.59 -3.70
C LEU A 75 -1.39 -35.01 -3.67
N ASP A 76 -1.08 -35.82 -2.65
CA ASP A 76 -1.65 -37.15 -2.48
C ASP A 76 -3.17 -37.07 -2.18
N LYS A 77 -3.62 -36.03 -1.48
CA LYS A 77 -5.07 -35.79 -1.29
C LYS A 77 -5.79 -35.50 -2.60
N LEU A 78 -5.12 -34.86 -3.58
CA LEU A 78 -5.72 -34.57 -4.87
C LEU A 78 -6.18 -35.83 -5.59
N ASP A 79 -5.47 -36.95 -5.44
CA ASP A 79 -5.83 -38.25 -6.04
C ASP A 79 -7.04 -38.91 -5.40
N MET A 80 -7.42 -38.46 -4.20
CA MET A 80 -8.59 -38.97 -3.48
C MET A 80 -9.90 -38.34 -3.98
N PHE A 81 -9.82 -37.16 -4.61
CA PHE A 81 -10.97 -36.42 -5.08
C PHE A 81 -11.36 -36.80 -6.53
N ASN A 82 -12.63 -36.74 -6.82
CA ASN A 82 -13.10 -36.87 -8.19
C ASN A 82 -12.75 -35.61 -8.98
N PRO A 83 -12.10 -35.67 -10.17
CA PRO A 83 -11.77 -34.52 -10.99
C PRO A 83 -12.92 -33.56 -11.34
N GLN A 84 -14.15 -34.07 -11.32
CA GLN A 84 -15.37 -33.29 -11.56
C GLN A 84 -15.94 -32.65 -10.29
N SER A 85 -15.35 -32.92 -9.12
CA SER A 85 -15.85 -32.38 -7.85
C SER A 85 -15.31 -30.96 -7.57
N PRO A 86 -16.07 -30.12 -6.87
CA PRO A 86 -15.59 -28.80 -6.44
C PRO A 86 -14.34 -28.89 -5.55
N GLU A 87 -14.24 -29.94 -4.72
CA GLU A 87 -13.10 -30.19 -3.82
C GLU A 87 -11.80 -30.38 -4.60
N TYR A 88 -11.85 -31.07 -5.74
CA TYR A 88 -10.68 -31.22 -6.62
C TYR A 88 -10.19 -29.86 -7.11
N SER A 89 -11.10 -29.00 -7.58
CA SER A 89 -10.76 -27.67 -8.07
C SER A 89 -10.15 -26.80 -6.97
N ILE A 90 -10.67 -26.87 -5.75
CA ILE A 90 -10.15 -26.14 -4.59
C ILE A 90 -8.73 -26.62 -4.27
N GLN A 91 -8.53 -27.94 -4.19
CA GLN A 91 -7.23 -28.55 -3.88
C GLN A 91 -6.21 -28.27 -4.97
N PHE A 92 -6.61 -28.35 -6.23
CA PHE A 92 -5.74 -28.03 -7.37
C PHE A 92 -5.30 -26.57 -7.37
N ASN A 93 -6.22 -25.61 -7.14
CA ASN A 93 -5.92 -24.19 -7.04
C ASN A 93 -4.98 -23.88 -5.87
N TYR A 94 -5.13 -24.59 -4.76
CA TYR A 94 -4.23 -24.48 -3.62
C TYR A 94 -2.79 -24.89 -3.99
N LEU A 95 -2.62 -26.06 -4.61
CA LEU A 95 -1.33 -26.56 -5.06
C LEU A 95 -0.69 -25.64 -6.10
N GLN A 96 -1.49 -25.13 -7.04
CA GLN A 96 -1.02 -24.12 -8.00
C GLN A 96 -0.54 -22.85 -7.29
N THR A 97 -1.25 -22.39 -6.26
CA THR A 97 -0.87 -21.20 -5.48
C THR A 97 0.46 -21.43 -4.76
N MET A 98 0.66 -22.61 -4.14
CA MET A 98 1.93 -22.97 -3.51
C MET A 98 3.11 -22.93 -4.50
N ILE A 99 2.93 -23.50 -5.69
CA ILE A 99 3.95 -23.54 -6.74
C ILE A 99 4.24 -22.14 -7.30
N ALA A 100 3.22 -21.31 -7.44
CA ALA A 100 3.34 -19.99 -8.03
C ALA A 100 4.08 -18.99 -7.14
N LEU A 101 4.26 -19.29 -5.84
CA LEU A 101 5.04 -18.46 -4.95
C LEU A 101 6.54 -18.56 -5.24
N PRO A 102 7.27 -17.46 -5.12
CA PRO A 102 8.71 -17.40 -5.40
C PRO A 102 9.56 -17.87 -4.19
N TRP A 103 9.39 -19.11 -3.77
CA TRP A 103 10.11 -19.67 -2.63
C TRP A 103 11.64 -19.60 -2.79
N GLY A 104 12.31 -18.78 -1.95
CA GLY A 104 13.75 -18.61 -2.03
C GLY A 104 14.27 -17.98 -3.31
N GLU A 105 13.39 -17.41 -4.13
CA GLU A 105 13.76 -16.70 -5.35
C GLU A 105 13.98 -15.21 -5.04
N TYR A 106 15.24 -14.78 -5.06
CA TYR A 106 15.62 -13.40 -4.72
C TYR A 106 16.17 -12.65 -5.92
N THR A 107 15.80 -11.38 -6.06
CA THR A 107 16.47 -10.47 -6.98
C THR A 107 17.80 -10.02 -6.36
N LYS A 108 18.84 -9.88 -7.19
CA LYS A 108 20.15 -9.40 -6.73
C LYS A 108 20.09 -7.91 -6.42
N ASP A 109 20.36 -7.56 -5.17
CA ASP A 109 20.34 -6.19 -4.68
C ASP A 109 21.47 -5.36 -5.28
N ASN A 110 21.13 -4.11 -5.60
CA ASN A 110 22.10 -3.09 -5.92
C ASN A 110 22.07 -2.00 -4.84
N LEU A 111 23.11 -1.95 -4.02
CA LEU A 111 23.28 -0.97 -2.94
C LEU A 111 24.34 0.08 -3.30
N ASP A 112 24.39 0.50 -4.58
CA ASP A 112 25.21 1.63 -5.02
C ASP A 112 24.53 2.96 -4.68
N LEU A 113 25.01 3.61 -3.64
CA LEU A 113 24.47 4.88 -3.11
C LEU A 113 24.55 6.02 -4.15
N LYS A 114 25.62 6.09 -4.97
CA LYS A 114 25.74 7.10 -6.00
C LYS A 114 24.68 6.94 -7.09
N ARG A 115 24.38 5.70 -7.45
CA ARG A 115 23.30 5.39 -8.39
C ARG A 115 21.93 5.70 -7.77
N ALA A 116 21.71 5.32 -6.53
CA ALA A 116 20.48 5.61 -5.80
C ALA A 116 20.22 7.12 -5.74
N GLN A 117 21.22 7.90 -5.39
CA GLN A 117 21.13 9.36 -5.35
C GLN A 117 20.76 9.95 -6.72
N ARG A 118 21.37 9.44 -7.81
CA ARG A 118 21.02 9.90 -9.18
C ARG A 118 19.57 9.60 -9.54
N ILE A 119 19.06 8.41 -9.20
CA ILE A 119 17.68 8.03 -9.47
C ILE A 119 16.73 8.91 -8.66
N LEU A 120 16.97 9.07 -7.35
CA LEU A 120 16.14 9.91 -6.49
C LEU A 120 16.13 11.38 -6.96
N ASN A 121 17.25 11.92 -7.40
CA ASN A 121 17.33 13.28 -7.91
C ASN A 121 16.68 13.46 -9.30
N HIS A 122 16.72 12.42 -10.11
CA HIS A 122 16.05 12.42 -11.40
C HIS A 122 14.53 12.35 -11.24
N ASP A 123 14.03 11.51 -10.34
CA ASP A 123 12.59 11.23 -10.21
C ASP A 123 11.88 12.25 -9.30
N HIS A 124 12.61 12.88 -8.38
CA HIS A 124 12.06 13.78 -7.37
C HIS A 124 12.83 15.08 -7.27
N TYR A 125 12.14 16.19 -7.48
CA TYR A 125 12.70 17.52 -7.28
C TYR A 125 12.61 17.94 -5.80
N GLY A 126 13.63 18.58 -5.25
CA GLY A 126 13.65 18.97 -3.82
C GLY A 126 13.76 17.76 -2.89
N MET A 127 13.20 17.89 -1.68
CA MET A 127 13.16 16.83 -0.65
C MET A 127 14.55 16.32 -0.22
N GLU A 128 15.54 17.19 -0.13
CA GLU A 128 16.93 16.78 0.12
C GLU A 128 17.08 15.98 1.44
N LYS A 129 16.41 16.42 2.51
CA LYS A 129 16.40 15.71 3.81
C LYS A 129 15.83 14.31 3.72
N VAL A 130 14.74 14.13 2.94
CA VAL A 130 14.10 12.82 2.75
C VAL A 130 15.01 11.89 1.96
N LYS A 131 15.63 12.40 0.88
CA LYS A 131 16.60 11.63 0.07
C LYS A 131 17.82 11.23 0.88
N GLU A 132 18.35 12.12 1.70
CA GLU A 132 19.47 11.85 2.58
C GLU A 132 19.15 10.72 3.56
N ARG A 133 17.99 10.76 4.22
CA ARG A 133 17.53 9.69 5.13
C ARG A 133 17.36 8.35 4.42
N ILE A 134 16.83 8.36 3.21
CA ILE A 134 16.71 7.13 2.39
C ILE A 134 18.11 6.57 2.06
N LEU A 135 19.07 7.43 1.71
CA LEU A 135 20.45 7.02 1.41
C LEU A 135 21.17 6.50 2.66
N GLU A 136 20.97 7.13 3.82
CA GLU A 136 21.48 6.65 5.12
C GLU A 136 20.94 5.24 5.41
N TYR A 137 19.63 5.04 5.26
CA TYR A 137 19.02 3.72 5.45
C TYR A 137 19.61 2.67 4.50
N MET A 138 19.76 3.00 3.21
CA MET A 138 20.40 2.09 2.24
C MET A 138 21.87 1.81 2.59
N ALA A 139 22.60 2.78 3.15
CA ALA A 139 23.97 2.59 3.61
C ALA A 139 24.05 1.61 4.79
N VAL A 140 23.11 1.71 5.75
CA VAL A 140 23.01 0.77 6.87
C VAL A 140 22.72 -0.64 6.36
N LEU A 141 21.77 -0.79 5.44
CA LEU A 141 21.48 -2.09 4.81
C LEU A 141 22.71 -2.69 4.12
N LYS A 142 23.50 -1.85 3.43
CA LYS A 142 24.71 -2.28 2.75
C LYS A 142 25.78 -2.79 3.73
N LEU A 143 25.92 -2.13 4.89
CA LEU A 143 26.94 -2.47 5.89
C LEU A 143 26.54 -3.67 6.75
N ARG A 144 25.26 -3.76 7.13
CA ARG A 144 24.75 -4.86 7.97
C ARG A 144 24.52 -6.15 7.18
N GLY A 145 24.08 -6.04 5.93
CA GLY A 145 23.72 -7.19 5.10
C GLY A 145 22.39 -7.88 5.50
N ASP A 146 21.67 -7.32 6.49
CA ASP A 146 20.36 -7.80 6.93
C ASP A 146 19.32 -6.66 6.95
N LEU A 147 18.01 -7.01 6.94
CA LEU A 147 16.89 -6.09 6.99
C LEU A 147 16.29 -5.92 8.40
N LYS A 148 17.06 -6.23 9.45
CA LYS A 148 16.64 -6.04 10.85
C LYS A 148 16.65 -4.57 11.28
N SER A 149 16.31 -3.67 10.37
CA SER A 149 16.17 -2.24 10.64
C SER A 149 14.70 -1.87 10.80
N PRO A 150 14.37 -0.79 11.51
CA PRO A 150 13.00 -0.27 11.55
C PRO A 150 12.46 -0.04 10.15
N ILE A 151 11.15 -0.17 10.01
CA ILE A 151 10.47 0.02 8.74
C ILE A 151 10.37 1.51 8.45
N ILE A 152 10.66 1.93 7.23
CA ILE A 152 10.49 3.33 6.83
C ILE A 152 9.00 3.65 6.73
N CYS A 153 8.56 4.71 7.42
CA CYS A 153 7.25 5.31 7.25
C CYS A 153 7.38 6.73 6.70
N LEU A 154 6.95 6.93 5.46
CA LEU A 154 6.89 8.24 4.81
C LEU A 154 5.57 8.91 5.17
N TYR A 155 5.59 9.96 5.99
CA TYR A 155 4.38 10.66 6.41
C TYR A 155 4.36 12.12 5.96
N GLY A 156 3.18 12.68 5.78
CA GLY A 156 3.00 14.08 5.38
C GLY A 156 1.74 14.28 4.54
N PRO A 157 1.49 15.50 4.02
CA PRO A 157 0.26 15.81 3.32
C PRO A 157 0.08 14.98 2.04
N PRO A 158 -1.16 14.84 1.57
CA PRO A 158 -1.45 14.09 0.35
C PRO A 158 -0.84 14.77 -0.89
N GLY A 159 -0.42 13.98 -1.87
CA GLY A 159 0.07 14.48 -3.16
C GLY A 159 1.51 14.95 -3.20
N VAL A 160 2.31 14.72 -2.13
CA VAL A 160 3.74 15.07 -2.10
C VAL A 160 4.67 14.00 -2.67
N GLY A 161 4.13 12.90 -3.17
CA GLY A 161 4.95 11.88 -3.85
C GLY A 161 5.47 10.75 -2.96
N LYS A 162 4.90 10.51 -1.77
CA LYS A 162 5.31 9.41 -0.85
C LYS A 162 5.36 8.05 -1.53
N THR A 163 4.30 7.68 -2.25
CA THR A 163 4.20 6.39 -2.94
C THR A 163 5.18 6.29 -4.13
N SER A 164 5.46 7.40 -4.82
CA SER A 164 6.44 7.43 -5.91
C SER A 164 7.88 7.32 -5.40
N LEU A 165 8.20 7.87 -4.22
CA LEU A 165 9.48 7.65 -3.56
C LEU A 165 9.76 6.15 -3.34
N GLY A 166 8.77 5.39 -2.86
CA GLY A 166 8.91 3.94 -2.70
C GLY A 166 9.21 3.21 -4.02
N LYS A 167 8.62 3.67 -5.14
CA LYS A 167 8.93 3.14 -6.47
C LYS A 167 10.37 3.44 -6.88
N SER A 168 10.86 4.64 -6.62
CA SER A 168 12.23 5.04 -6.94
C SER A 168 13.27 4.31 -6.07
N ILE A 169 12.94 4.03 -4.78
CA ILE A 169 13.76 3.17 -3.92
C ILE A 169 13.87 1.77 -4.52
N ALA A 170 12.76 1.18 -4.95
CA ALA A 170 12.75 -0.14 -5.58
C ALA A 170 13.62 -0.16 -6.87
N ALA A 171 13.52 0.87 -7.70
CA ALA A 171 14.33 1.03 -8.90
C ALA A 171 15.83 1.20 -8.56
N ALA A 172 16.16 1.95 -7.51
CA ALA A 172 17.53 2.15 -7.03
C ALA A 172 18.15 0.83 -6.59
N MET A 173 17.42 0.02 -5.83
CA MET A 173 17.85 -1.28 -5.33
C MET A 173 17.77 -2.40 -6.38
N LYS A 174 17.20 -2.17 -7.55
CA LYS A 174 16.86 -3.19 -8.57
C LYS A 174 15.94 -4.29 -8.05
N ARG A 175 15.11 -3.99 -7.07
CA ARG A 175 14.08 -4.89 -6.55
C ARG A 175 12.76 -4.73 -7.29
N LYS A 176 11.95 -5.78 -7.27
CA LYS A 176 10.56 -5.69 -7.73
C LYS A 176 9.77 -4.77 -6.80
N TYR A 177 8.82 -4.05 -7.38
CA TYR A 177 7.96 -3.10 -6.67
C TYR A 177 6.56 -3.67 -6.52
N VAL A 178 6.02 -3.61 -5.32
CA VAL A 178 4.65 -4.00 -4.99
C VAL A 178 3.99 -2.89 -4.20
N ARG A 179 2.72 -2.63 -4.46
CA ARG A 179 1.91 -1.67 -3.70
C ARG A 179 0.63 -2.33 -3.23
N MET A 180 0.33 -2.18 -1.94
CA MET A 180 -0.92 -2.58 -1.31
C MET A 180 -1.52 -1.37 -0.58
N SER A 181 -2.74 -0.96 -0.96
CA SER A 181 -3.47 0.04 -0.17
C SER A 181 -4.11 -0.63 1.03
N LEU A 182 -3.91 -0.02 2.19
CA LEU A 182 -4.51 -0.44 3.46
C LEU A 182 -5.81 0.33 3.77
N GLY A 183 -6.12 1.36 2.96
CA GLY A 183 -7.37 2.09 3.08
C GLY A 183 -8.57 1.19 2.78
N GLY A 184 -9.51 1.10 3.74
CA GLY A 184 -10.69 0.24 3.62
C GLY A 184 -10.47 -1.22 4.03
N LEU A 185 -9.36 -1.54 4.67
CA LEU A 185 -9.13 -2.83 5.32
C LEU A 185 -9.93 -2.90 6.62
N HIS A 186 -10.85 -3.86 6.71
CA HIS A 186 -11.72 -4.06 7.87
C HIS A 186 -11.64 -5.48 8.45
N ASP A 187 -10.95 -6.41 7.77
CA ASP A 187 -10.88 -7.81 8.14
C ASP A 187 -9.42 -8.29 8.18
N GLU A 188 -9.02 -8.93 9.27
CA GLU A 188 -7.71 -9.54 9.44
C GLU A 188 -7.43 -10.60 8.36
N SER A 189 -8.46 -11.31 7.91
CA SER A 189 -8.36 -12.34 6.87
C SER A 189 -7.91 -11.78 5.52
N GLU A 190 -8.09 -10.48 5.26
CA GLU A 190 -7.54 -9.86 4.06
C GLU A 190 -6.00 -9.84 4.07
N ILE A 191 -5.36 -9.80 5.24
CA ILE A 191 -3.90 -9.83 5.40
C ILE A 191 -3.41 -11.27 5.46
N ARG A 192 -3.99 -12.09 6.37
CA ARG A 192 -3.57 -13.47 6.66
C ARG A 192 -4.24 -14.54 5.81
N GLY A 193 -5.22 -14.18 4.94
CA GLY A 193 -5.98 -15.15 4.17
C GLY A 193 -7.12 -15.81 4.96
N HIS A 194 -8.01 -16.46 4.23
CA HIS A 194 -9.14 -17.19 4.78
C HIS A 194 -8.78 -18.67 4.96
N ARG A 195 -9.30 -19.32 6.00
CA ARG A 195 -9.13 -20.76 6.17
C ARG A 195 -9.76 -21.51 4.98
N ARG A 196 -9.08 -22.52 4.45
CA ARG A 196 -9.48 -23.29 3.25
C ARG A 196 -10.86 -23.96 3.34
N THR A 197 -11.36 -24.13 4.56
CA THR A 197 -12.70 -24.73 4.81
C THR A 197 -13.86 -23.83 4.38
N TYR A 198 -13.62 -22.55 4.14
CA TYR A 198 -14.66 -21.62 3.70
C TYR A 198 -14.78 -21.61 2.18
N VAL A 199 -16.03 -21.57 1.69
CA VAL A 199 -16.30 -21.38 0.25
C VAL A 199 -15.77 -20.01 -0.19
N GLY A 200 -14.95 -20.00 -1.23
CA GLY A 200 -14.32 -18.76 -1.71
C GLY A 200 -13.07 -18.35 -0.94
N ALA A 201 -12.51 -19.23 -0.10
CA ALA A 201 -11.25 -18.95 0.59
C ALA A 201 -10.12 -18.55 -0.38
N MET A 202 -9.34 -17.57 0.02
CA MET A 202 -8.24 -17.02 -0.77
C MET A 202 -7.04 -16.72 0.12
N PRO A 203 -5.80 -16.78 -0.43
CA PRO A 203 -4.62 -16.31 0.29
C PRO A 203 -4.72 -14.82 0.63
N GLY A 204 -4.03 -14.42 1.69
CA GLY A 204 -3.95 -13.03 2.10
C GLY A 204 -3.34 -12.13 1.03
N ARG A 205 -3.62 -10.83 1.14
CA ARG A 205 -3.10 -9.84 0.20
C ARG A 205 -1.59 -9.77 0.19
N ILE A 206 -0.91 -10.04 1.32
CA ILE A 206 0.55 -10.09 1.39
C ILE A 206 1.06 -11.18 0.45
N ILE A 207 0.60 -12.41 0.62
CA ILE A 207 1.00 -13.57 -0.19
C ILE A 207 0.65 -13.37 -1.67
N LYS A 208 -0.55 -12.89 -1.98
CA LYS A 208 -0.95 -12.59 -3.37
C LYS A 208 -0.02 -11.57 -4.05
N ASN A 209 0.41 -10.58 -3.31
CA ASN A 209 1.29 -9.55 -3.85
C ASN A 209 2.74 -10.05 -4.00
N ILE A 210 3.24 -10.89 -3.10
CA ILE A 210 4.51 -11.60 -3.25
C ILE A 210 4.48 -12.49 -4.51
N GLN A 211 3.41 -13.24 -4.70
CA GLN A 211 3.20 -14.06 -5.90
C GLN A 211 3.27 -13.20 -7.18
N LYS A 212 2.58 -12.06 -7.21
CA LYS A 212 2.62 -11.13 -8.36
C LYS A 212 4.00 -10.54 -8.60
N ALA A 213 4.76 -10.28 -7.53
CA ALA A 213 6.13 -9.77 -7.64
C ALA A 213 7.07 -10.78 -8.30
N GLY A 214 6.83 -12.09 -8.12
CA GLY A 214 7.71 -13.15 -8.62
C GLY A 214 9.09 -13.12 -7.97
N SER A 215 9.20 -12.59 -6.76
CA SER A 215 10.44 -12.51 -5.98
C SER A 215 10.11 -12.45 -4.48
N SER A 216 10.91 -13.11 -3.65
CA SER A 216 10.75 -13.10 -2.18
C SER A 216 11.37 -11.87 -1.49
N ASN A 217 12.02 -10.98 -2.23
CA ASN A 217 12.61 -9.74 -1.69
C ASN A 217 12.16 -8.45 -2.39
N PRO A 218 10.87 -8.26 -2.65
CA PRO A 218 10.39 -7.02 -3.26
C PRO A 218 10.53 -5.85 -2.28
N VAL A 219 10.42 -4.62 -2.82
CA VAL A 219 10.05 -3.45 -2.04
C VAL A 219 8.53 -3.40 -2.00
N PHE A 220 7.96 -3.49 -0.80
CA PHE A 220 6.54 -3.61 -0.57
C PHE A 220 6.00 -2.33 0.07
N ILE A 221 5.21 -1.59 -0.67
CA ILE A 221 4.61 -0.35 -0.18
C ILE A 221 3.25 -0.64 0.47
N LEU A 222 3.15 -0.31 1.74
CA LEU A 222 1.92 -0.31 2.52
C LEU A 222 1.35 1.11 2.52
N ASP A 223 0.45 1.37 1.57
CA ASP A 223 -0.06 2.72 1.34
C ASP A 223 -1.26 3.02 2.22
N GLU A 224 -1.30 4.22 2.82
CA GLU A 224 -2.37 4.69 3.71
C GLU A 224 -2.53 3.84 4.98
N ILE A 225 -1.42 3.57 5.69
CA ILE A 225 -1.45 2.80 6.95
C ILE A 225 -2.26 3.52 8.04
N ASP A 226 -2.40 4.84 7.95
CA ASP A 226 -3.24 5.70 8.79
C ASP A 226 -4.76 5.45 8.62
N LYS A 227 -5.16 4.69 7.61
CA LYS A 227 -6.55 4.34 7.32
C LYS A 227 -6.96 2.95 7.81
N VAL A 228 -6.05 2.22 8.45
CA VAL A 228 -6.34 0.91 9.02
C VAL A 228 -7.29 1.07 10.20
N THR A 229 -8.43 0.39 10.14
CA THR A 229 -9.41 0.40 11.23
C THR A 229 -8.95 -0.50 12.38
N GLN A 230 -9.18 -0.04 13.62
CA GLN A 230 -8.90 -0.81 14.82
C GLN A 230 -10.20 -1.49 15.31
N ASN A 231 -10.06 -2.64 15.98
CA ASN A 231 -11.15 -3.31 16.71
C ASN A 231 -12.40 -3.57 15.85
N THR A 232 -12.26 -4.27 14.76
CA THR A 232 -13.41 -4.72 13.97
C THR A 232 -13.96 -6.06 14.51
N ILE A 233 -15.23 -6.34 14.22
CA ILE A 233 -15.90 -7.60 14.63
C ILE A 233 -15.18 -8.84 14.06
N ASN A 234 -14.48 -8.69 12.94
CA ASN A 234 -13.80 -9.75 12.20
C ASN A 234 -12.28 -9.84 12.48
N GLY A 235 -11.83 -9.45 13.66
CA GLY A 235 -10.41 -9.43 14.02
C GLY A 235 -9.79 -8.04 13.95
N ASP A 236 -8.50 -7.97 14.23
CA ASP A 236 -7.75 -6.72 14.23
C ASP A 236 -6.67 -6.73 13.13
N PRO A 237 -6.90 -6.02 12.00
CA PRO A 237 -5.91 -5.89 10.94
C PRO A 237 -4.57 -5.31 11.42
N SER A 238 -4.58 -4.49 12.48
CA SER A 238 -3.36 -3.90 13.05
C SER A 238 -2.47 -4.97 13.67
N SER A 239 -3.06 -5.97 14.35
CA SER A 239 -2.33 -7.11 14.93
C SER A 239 -1.68 -7.98 13.85
N ALA A 240 -2.39 -8.23 12.74
CA ALA A 240 -1.80 -8.95 11.61
C ALA A 240 -0.64 -8.18 10.96
N LEU A 241 -0.76 -6.84 10.87
CA LEU A 241 0.33 -6.00 10.37
C LEU A 241 1.53 -5.99 11.32
N LEU A 242 1.33 -6.07 12.63
CA LEU A 242 2.44 -6.17 13.59
C LEU A 242 3.32 -7.40 13.30
N GLU A 243 2.71 -8.56 13.03
CA GLU A 243 3.46 -9.78 12.69
C GLU A 243 4.22 -9.62 11.36
N VAL A 244 3.60 -9.02 10.35
CA VAL A 244 4.25 -8.75 9.06
C VAL A 244 5.44 -7.80 9.19
N LEU A 245 5.29 -6.79 10.05
CA LEU A 245 6.24 -5.68 10.18
C LEU A 245 7.29 -5.89 11.27
N ASP A 246 7.13 -6.88 12.14
CA ASP A 246 8.10 -7.19 13.18
C ASP A 246 9.24 -8.05 12.61
N PRO A 247 10.49 -7.56 12.58
CA PRO A 247 11.63 -8.34 12.08
C PRO A 247 11.91 -9.64 12.86
N GLU A 248 11.39 -9.77 14.10
CA GLU A 248 11.54 -10.98 14.89
C GLU A 248 10.51 -12.05 14.53
N GLN A 249 9.33 -11.66 14.02
CA GLN A 249 8.21 -12.53 13.72
C GLN A 249 8.02 -12.79 12.23
N ASN A 250 8.40 -11.83 11.36
CA ASN A 250 8.11 -11.87 9.92
C ASN A 250 8.83 -12.99 9.15
N SER A 251 9.82 -13.64 9.75
CA SER A 251 10.47 -14.81 9.16
C SER A 251 9.57 -16.05 9.12
N ALA A 252 8.49 -16.06 9.93
CA ALA A 252 7.52 -17.15 10.03
C ALA A 252 6.08 -16.62 9.90
N PHE A 253 5.83 -15.78 8.90
CA PHE A 253 4.50 -15.24 8.65
C PHE A 253 3.52 -16.35 8.22
N HIS A 254 2.49 -16.57 9.03
CA HIS A 254 1.51 -17.61 8.79
C HIS A 254 0.31 -17.08 7.98
N ASP A 255 0.09 -17.67 6.80
CA ASP A 255 -1.11 -17.41 6.00
C ASP A 255 -2.11 -18.56 6.18
N ASN A 256 -3.33 -18.24 6.61
CA ASN A 256 -4.38 -19.24 6.92
C ASN A 256 -4.83 -20.06 5.71
N TYR A 257 -4.67 -19.54 4.49
CA TYR A 257 -5.01 -20.28 3.27
C TYR A 257 -3.91 -21.26 2.90
N LEU A 258 -2.64 -20.82 2.99
CA LEU A 258 -1.51 -21.68 2.69
C LEU A 258 -1.29 -22.74 3.76
N ASP A 259 -1.62 -22.42 5.03
CA ASP A 259 -1.40 -23.26 6.20
C ASP A 259 0.09 -23.68 6.34
N VAL A 260 0.97 -22.79 5.91
CA VAL A 260 2.43 -22.88 6.04
C VAL A 260 3.01 -21.49 6.24
N ASP A 261 4.17 -21.44 6.90
CA ASP A 261 4.86 -20.19 7.15
C ASP A 261 5.62 -19.73 5.90
N TYR A 262 5.60 -18.42 5.66
CA TYR A 262 6.33 -17.79 4.58
C TYR A 262 7.32 -16.76 5.14
N ASP A 263 8.59 -16.84 4.72
CA ASP A 263 9.65 -15.93 5.16
C ASP A 263 9.55 -14.58 4.46
N LEU A 264 9.14 -13.55 5.21
CA LEU A 264 9.08 -12.15 4.79
C LEU A 264 10.32 -11.34 5.22
N SER A 265 11.31 -11.94 5.87
CA SER A 265 12.48 -11.24 6.45
C SER A 265 13.34 -10.52 5.42
N LYS A 266 13.24 -10.88 4.14
CA LYS A 266 13.97 -10.25 3.02
C LYS A 266 13.14 -9.22 2.26
N VAL A 267 11.87 -9.03 2.62
CA VAL A 267 10.99 -8.01 2.04
C VAL A 267 11.33 -6.66 2.66
N LEU A 268 11.51 -5.64 1.83
CA LEU A 268 11.65 -4.26 2.32
C LEU A 268 10.27 -3.60 2.38
N PHE A 269 9.71 -3.49 3.58
CA PHE A 269 8.45 -2.78 3.79
C PHE A 269 8.68 -1.28 3.92
N ILE A 270 7.86 -0.50 3.23
CA ILE A 270 7.79 0.96 3.34
C ILE A 270 6.32 1.33 3.54
N ALA A 271 6.00 1.96 4.65
CA ALA A 271 4.67 2.48 4.92
C ALA A 271 4.52 3.92 4.42
N THR A 272 3.29 4.31 4.06
CA THR A 272 2.94 5.71 3.83
C THR A 272 1.76 6.11 4.70
N ALA A 273 1.78 7.33 5.23
CA ALA A 273 0.71 7.89 6.05
C ALA A 273 0.47 9.36 5.73
N ASN A 274 -0.74 9.85 5.94
CA ASN A 274 -1.04 11.28 5.90
C ASN A 274 -1.10 11.86 7.31
N ASP A 275 -1.59 11.10 8.28
CA ASP A 275 -1.70 11.50 9.69
C ASP A 275 -1.16 10.38 10.61
N LEU A 276 -0.22 10.73 11.48
CA LEU A 276 0.36 9.78 12.45
C LEU A 276 -0.56 9.50 13.64
N ASN A 277 -1.47 10.42 13.96
CA ASN A 277 -2.32 10.33 15.15
C ASN A 277 -3.31 9.16 15.08
N THR A 278 -3.63 8.68 13.88
CA THR A 278 -4.57 7.58 13.65
C THR A 278 -3.88 6.20 13.63
N ILE A 279 -2.55 6.17 13.61
CA ILE A 279 -1.78 4.92 13.58
C ILE A 279 -1.64 4.39 15.01
N PRO A 280 -1.88 3.09 15.25
CA PRO A 280 -1.63 2.46 16.54
C PRO A 280 -0.19 2.62 17.01
N ARG A 281 -0.01 2.99 18.27
CA ARG A 281 1.33 3.17 18.87
C ARG A 281 2.27 1.97 18.67
N PRO A 282 1.83 0.71 18.87
CA PRO A 282 2.70 -0.44 18.65
C PRO A 282 3.27 -0.56 17.23
N LEU A 283 2.53 -0.06 16.21
CA LEU A 283 3.02 0.02 14.85
C LEU A 283 4.02 1.17 14.68
N LEU A 284 3.73 2.35 15.25
CA LEU A 284 4.62 3.50 15.20
C LEU A 284 6.00 3.22 15.83
N ASP A 285 6.03 2.50 16.96
CA ASP A 285 7.26 2.14 17.68
C ASP A 285 8.23 1.28 16.85
N ARG A 286 7.73 0.63 15.80
CA ARG A 286 8.51 -0.20 14.87
C ARG A 286 8.93 0.52 13.59
N MET A 287 8.56 1.81 13.46
CA MET A 287 8.76 2.58 12.24
C MET A 287 9.77 3.70 12.44
N GLU A 288 10.64 3.87 11.47
CA GLU A 288 11.43 5.08 11.31
C GLU A 288 10.61 6.11 10.53
N LEU A 289 10.23 7.20 11.21
CA LEU A 289 9.36 8.23 10.65
C LEU A 289 10.18 9.22 9.83
N ILE A 290 9.84 9.36 8.55
CA ILE A 290 10.45 10.35 7.64
C ILE A 290 9.37 11.31 7.16
N GLU A 291 9.46 12.56 7.58
CA GLU A 291 8.52 13.59 7.17
C GLU A 291 8.75 14.03 5.73
N VAL A 292 7.71 13.97 4.92
CA VAL A 292 7.67 14.51 3.57
C VAL A 292 6.81 15.77 3.58
N SER A 293 7.45 16.91 3.69
CA SER A 293 6.77 18.21 3.75
C SER A 293 6.06 18.56 2.44
N GLY A 294 5.15 19.53 2.50
CA GLY A 294 4.56 20.14 1.31
C GLY A 294 5.58 20.94 0.51
N TYR A 295 5.24 21.23 -0.74
CA TYR A 295 6.09 22.01 -1.65
C TYR A 295 5.75 23.49 -1.62
N ILE A 296 6.76 24.33 -1.73
CA ILE A 296 6.61 25.76 -2.01
C ILE A 296 6.26 25.99 -3.49
N THR A 297 5.80 27.18 -3.83
CA THR A 297 5.35 27.52 -5.20
C THR A 297 6.45 27.29 -6.23
N GLU A 298 7.67 27.66 -5.94
CA GLU A 298 8.83 27.48 -6.80
C GLU A 298 9.13 26.01 -7.09
N GLU A 299 9.05 25.15 -6.06
CA GLU A 299 9.22 23.71 -6.22
C GLU A 299 8.09 23.10 -7.06
N LYS A 300 6.83 23.52 -6.84
CA LYS A 300 5.70 23.06 -7.64
C LYS A 300 5.85 23.42 -9.12
N ILE A 301 6.39 24.61 -9.43
CA ILE A 301 6.69 25.04 -10.79
C ILE A 301 7.72 24.12 -11.44
N GLU A 302 8.81 23.82 -10.74
CA GLU A 302 9.86 22.96 -11.27
C GLU A 302 9.37 21.50 -11.43
N ILE A 303 8.59 21.00 -10.47
CA ILE A 303 7.96 19.67 -10.56
C ILE A 303 7.00 19.62 -11.76
N ALA A 304 6.19 20.67 -11.96
CA ALA A 304 5.28 20.74 -13.09
C ALA A 304 6.03 20.67 -14.42
N LYS A 305 7.09 21.46 -14.58
CA LYS A 305 7.90 21.49 -15.81
C LYS A 305 8.62 20.19 -16.10
N ARG A 306 9.25 19.61 -15.08
CA ARG A 306 10.14 18.46 -15.27
C ARG A 306 9.39 17.13 -15.35
N HIS A 307 8.27 17.02 -14.63
CA HIS A 307 7.59 15.73 -14.45
C HIS A 307 6.12 15.73 -14.87
N LEU A 308 5.30 16.72 -14.41
CA LEU A 308 3.86 16.63 -14.64
C LEU A 308 3.49 16.93 -16.09
N ILE A 309 3.96 18.06 -16.63
CA ILE A 309 3.61 18.49 -17.99
C ILE A 309 4.08 17.48 -19.05
N PRO A 310 5.34 17.00 -19.05
CA PRO A 310 5.80 16.00 -20.02
C PRO A 310 4.96 14.71 -19.99
N ARG A 311 4.67 14.21 -18.77
CA ARG A 311 3.86 13.01 -18.59
C ARG A 311 2.43 13.20 -19.06
N GLU A 312 1.82 14.34 -18.77
CA GLU A 312 0.44 14.61 -19.19
C GLU A 312 0.33 14.90 -20.69
N ILE A 313 1.37 15.41 -21.33
CA ILE A 313 1.45 15.53 -22.79
C ILE A 313 1.43 14.13 -23.43
N GLU A 314 2.22 13.20 -22.89
CA GLU A 314 2.23 11.80 -23.35
C GLU A 314 0.87 11.13 -23.12
N ASN A 315 0.29 11.28 -21.91
CA ASN A 315 -1.03 10.74 -21.58
C ASN A 315 -2.17 11.26 -22.48
N CYS A 316 -2.05 12.50 -22.97
CA CYS A 316 -3.02 13.11 -23.87
C CYS A 316 -2.72 12.82 -25.36
N GLY A 317 -1.64 12.09 -25.68
CA GLY A 317 -1.25 11.77 -27.06
C GLY A 317 -0.74 12.97 -27.86
N LEU A 318 -0.31 14.03 -27.18
CA LEU A 318 0.22 15.26 -27.78
C LEU A 318 1.74 15.21 -28.04
N ASP A 319 2.40 14.12 -27.61
CA ASP A 319 3.83 13.88 -27.78
C ASP A 319 4.25 13.58 -29.22
N LYS A 320 3.31 13.06 -30.02
CA LYS A 320 3.52 12.67 -31.44
C LYS A 320 3.43 13.83 -32.42
N ASN A 321 2.99 15.00 -31.96
CA ASN A 321 2.89 16.19 -32.80
C ASN A 321 4.25 16.87 -32.92
N GLU A 322 4.53 17.47 -34.10
CA GLU A 322 5.78 18.22 -34.35
C GLU A 322 5.93 19.38 -33.36
N GLU A 323 4.84 20.01 -32.99
CA GLU A 323 4.79 21.11 -32.05
C GLU A 323 4.06 20.69 -30.76
N LYS A 324 4.82 20.62 -29.66
CA LYS A 324 4.31 20.23 -28.32
C LYS A 324 3.85 21.47 -27.56
N PRO A 325 2.71 21.40 -26.86
CA PRO A 325 2.25 22.51 -26.04
C PRO A 325 3.25 22.77 -24.90
N THR A 326 3.60 24.04 -24.70
CA THR A 326 4.53 24.50 -23.68
C THR A 326 3.86 25.49 -22.75
N PHE A 327 4.07 25.35 -21.44
CA PHE A 327 3.56 26.31 -20.44
C PHE A 327 4.66 27.28 -20.03
N THR A 328 4.35 28.56 -20.03
CA THR A 328 5.26 29.57 -19.46
C THR A 328 5.30 29.43 -17.94
N LYS A 329 6.39 29.91 -17.31
CA LYS A 329 6.51 29.91 -15.84
C LYS A 329 5.34 30.63 -15.19
N ALA A 330 4.95 31.81 -15.71
CA ALA A 330 3.84 32.60 -15.20
C ALA A 330 2.47 31.90 -15.38
N ALA A 331 2.29 31.07 -16.43
CA ALA A 331 1.07 30.29 -16.59
C ALA A 331 0.96 29.18 -15.53
N ILE A 332 2.07 28.49 -15.24
CA ILE A 332 2.11 27.47 -14.20
C ILE A 332 1.87 28.10 -12.82
N GLU A 333 2.50 29.22 -12.53
CA GLU A 333 2.34 29.98 -11.29
C GLU A 333 0.86 30.41 -11.12
N ARG A 334 0.22 30.90 -12.18
CA ARG A 334 -1.21 31.25 -12.17
C ARG A 334 -2.08 30.03 -11.88
N ILE A 335 -1.78 28.86 -12.43
CA ILE A 335 -2.51 27.62 -12.12
C ILE A 335 -2.34 27.26 -10.63
N ILE A 336 -1.13 27.33 -10.11
CA ILE A 336 -0.84 27.01 -8.70
C ILE A 336 -1.59 27.94 -7.76
N GLU A 337 -1.56 29.24 -8.00
CA GLU A 337 -2.10 30.25 -7.09
C GLU A 337 -3.61 30.39 -7.17
N GLN A 338 -4.18 30.27 -8.39
CA GLN A 338 -5.59 30.59 -8.63
C GLN A 338 -6.48 29.38 -8.88
N TYR A 339 -5.92 28.20 -9.18
CA TYR A 339 -6.69 26.98 -9.49
C TYR A 339 -6.39 25.79 -8.58
N THR A 340 -5.40 25.92 -7.70
CA THR A 340 -5.08 24.86 -6.73
C THR A 340 -4.95 25.42 -5.32
N ARG A 341 -5.32 24.61 -4.33
CA ARG A 341 -5.16 24.89 -2.91
C ARG A 341 -4.76 23.62 -2.21
N GLU A 342 -3.47 23.28 -2.27
CA GLU A 342 -2.93 22.03 -1.76
C GLU A 342 -1.45 22.16 -1.38
N SER A 343 -1.00 21.34 -0.42
CA SER A 343 0.43 21.26 -0.07
C SER A 343 1.25 20.46 -1.08
N GLY A 344 0.61 19.50 -1.76
CA GLY A 344 1.23 18.66 -2.79
C GLY A 344 1.03 19.21 -4.20
N VAL A 345 1.03 18.30 -5.18
CA VAL A 345 0.89 18.61 -6.63
C VAL A 345 -0.21 17.81 -7.31
N ARG A 346 -1.11 17.15 -6.56
CA ARG A 346 -2.16 16.29 -7.13
C ARG A 346 -3.28 17.10 -7.82
N GLN A 347 -3.66 18.25 -7.27
CA GLN A 347 -4.62 19.14 -7.93
C GLN A 347 -3.97 19.83 -9.11
N LEU A 348 -2.70 20.26 -8.98
CA LEU A 348 -1.93 20.84 -10.06
C LEU A 348 -1.87 19.88 -11.27
N GLU A 349 -1.57 18.62 -11.04
CA GLU A 349 -1.60 17.58 -12.08
C GLU A 349 -2.97 17.51 -12.77
N LYS A 350 -4.06 17.49 -11.99
CA LYS A 350 -5.42 17.48 -12.54
C LYS A 350 -5.74 18.70 -13.38
N GLN A 351 -5.30 19.89 -12.97
CA GLN A 351 -5.53 21.12 -13.73
C GLN A 351 -4.69 21.14 -15.01
N VAL A 352 -3.43 20.71 -14.96
CA VAL A 352 -2.59 20.57 -16.16
C VAL A 352 -3.21 19.57 -17.14
N ASN A 353 -3.64 18.41 -16.66
CA ASN A 353 -4.33 17.41 -17.49
C ASN A 353 -5.62 17.97 -18.11
N LYS A 354 -6.43 18.71 -17.34
CA LYS A 354 -7.65 19.36 -17.85
C LYS A 354 -7.32 20.35 -18.96
N ALA A 355 -6.28 21.16 -18.81
CA ALA A 355 -5.84 22.11 -19.84
C ALA A 355 -5.37 21.38 -21.09
N LEU A 356 -4.51 20.38 -20.96
CA LEU A 356 -3.99 19.59 -22.09
C LEU A 356 -5.08 18.82 -22.83
N ARG A 357 -6.06 18.26 -22.12
CA ARG A 357 -7.22 17.62 -22.78
C ARG A 357 -8.04 18.60 -23.62
N LYS A 358 -8.22 19.85 -23.17
CA LYS A 358 -8.90 20.85 -23.99
C LYS A 358 -8.07 21.24 -25.22
N ILE A 359 -6.76 21.29 -25.09
CA ILE A 359 -5.85 21.52 -26.22
C ILE A 359 -5.95 20.37 -27.20
N ALA A 360 -5.88 19.12 -26.72
CA ALA A 360 -6.04 17.93 -27.54
C ALA A 360 -7.38 17.91 -28.28
N TYR A 361 -8.47 18.26 -27.59
CA TYR A 361 -9.80 18.37 -28.21
C TYR A 361 -9.84 19.42 -29.34
N LYS A 362 -9.26 20.60 -29.12
CA LYS A 362 -9.20 21.66 -30.15
C LYS A 362 -8.35 21.25 -31.36
N LYS A 363 -7.19 20.62 -31.11
CA LYS A 363 -6.33 20.06 -32.18
C LYS A 363 -7.05 18.97 -33.00
N ALA A 364 -7.84 18.13 -32.34
CA ALA A 364 -8.64 17.10 -33.01
C ALA A 364 -9.80 17.66 -33.86
N LEU A 365 -10.17 18.93 -33.68
CA LEU A 365 -11.16 19.66 -34.48
C LEU A 365 -10.48 20.54 -35.54
N ASP A 366 -9.20 20.39 -35.81
CA ASP A 366 -8.36 21.20 -36.69
C ASP A 366 -8.51 22.72 -36.40
N SER A 367 -8.77 23.06 -35.12
CA SER A 367 -8.86 24.43 -34.67
C SER A 367 -7.47 24.97 -34.38
N ASP A 368 -7.23 26.23 -34.69
CA ASP A 368 -5.96 26.90 -34.39
C ASP A 368 -5.74 26.98 -32.88
N VAL A 369 -4.64 26.41 -32.39
CA VAL A 369 -4.28 26.33 -30.96
C VAL A 369 -2.94 26.95 -30.77
N ASN A 370 -2.86 27.93 -29.92
CA ASN A 370 -1.58 28.49 -29.50
C ASN A 370 -0.81 27.44 -28.67
N GLU A 371 0.40 27.07 -29.12
CA GLU A 371 1.22 26.06 -28.46
C GLU A 371 1.94 26.57 -27.23
N LYS A 372 2.18 27.88 -27.18
CA LYS A 372 2.78 28.54 -26.01
C LYS A 372 1.69 29.09 -25.10
N ILE A 373 1.37 28.34 -24.06
CA ILE A 373 0.32 28.67 -23.10
C ILE A 373 0.83 29.77 -22.14
N THR A 374 0.20 30.94 -22.23
CA THR A 374 0.44 32.11 -21.40
C THR A 374 -0.60 32.23 -20.28
N PRO A 375 -0.41 33.09 -19.27
CA PRO A 375 -1.40 33.30 -18.22
C PRO A 375 -2.80 33.66 -18.74
N ASN A 376 -2.91 34.43 -19.86
CA ASN A 376 -4.17 34.85 -20.40
C ASN A 376 -5.01 33.71 -20.98
N GLU A 377 -4.38 32.66 -21.46
CA GLU A 377 -5.03 31.47 -22.02
C GLU A 377 -5.55 30.51 -20.95
N ILE A 378 -5.02 30.59 -19.72
CA ILE A 378 -5.41 29.70 -18.62
C ILE A 378 -6.92 29.82 -18.33
N GLU A 379 -7.48 31.02 -18.31
CA GLU A 379 -8.92 31.21 -18.04
C GLU A 379 -9.77 30.59 -19.15
N GLY A 380 -9.37 30.70 -20.42
CA GLY A 380 -10.03 30.04 -21.54
C GLY A 380 -9.97 28.50 -21.44
N LEU A 381 -8.88 27.94 -20.89
CA LEU A 381 -8.69 26.52 -20.74
C LEU A 381 -9.34 25.96 -19.47
N LEU A 382 -9.24 26.61 -18.34
CA LEU A 382 -9.69 26.10 -17.04
C LEU A 382 -11.02 26.72 -16.55
N GLY A 383 -11.43 27.84 -17.10
CA GLY A 383 -12.58 28.64 -16.66
C GLY A 383 -12.18 29.72 -15.65
N LYS A 384 -13.15 30.39 -15.06
CA LYS A 384 -12.89 31.42 -14.04
C LYS A 384 -12.11 30.84 -12.87
N ALA A 385 -11.13 31.62 -12.37
CA ALA A 385 -10.31 31.24 -11.23
C ALA A 385 -11.18 31.07 -9.98
N PRO A 386 -11.11 29.89 -9.30
CA PRO A 386 -11.89 29.67 -8.09
C PRO A 386 -11.27 30.33 -6.85
N PHE A 387 -9.98 30.66 -6.89
CA PHE A 387 -9.26 31.24 -5.77
C PHE A 387 -8.64 32.56 -6.17
N TYR A 388 -8.78 33.55 -5.29
CA TYR A 388 -8.08 34.83 -5.37
C TYR A 388 -7.23 34.94 -4.13
N ARG A 389 -5.97 35.33 -4.29
CA ARG A 389 -5.08 35.62 -3.18
C ARG A 389 -5.31 37.05 -2.73
N ASP A 390 -5.66 37.24 -1.49
CA ASP A 390 -5.70 38.57 -0.90
C ASP A 390 -4.27 39.15 -0.89
N ILE A 391 -4.14 40.35 -1.48
CA ILE A 391 -2.87 41.07 -1.50
C ILE A 391 -2.86 42.01 -0.30
N TYR A 392 -1.76 42.04 0.42
CA TYR A 392 -1.56 42.99 1.49
C TYR A 392 -1.76 44.43 0.99
N GLN A 393 -2.80 45.10 1.49
CA GLN A 393 -3.17 46.45 1.09
C GLN A 393 -2.66 47.54 2.09
N GLY A 394 -1.86 47.13 3.06
CA GLY A 394 -1.40 48.03 4.13
C GLY A 394 -2.37 48.07 5.33
N ASN A 395 -1.96 48.63 6.43
CA ASN A 395 -2.76 48.85 7.65
C ASN A 395 -3.33 50.26 7.71
N SER A 396 -3.75 50.79 6.57
CA SER A 396 -4.21 52.23 6.47
C SER A 396 -5.63 52.46 6.99
N TYR A 397 -6.37 51.42 7.25
CA TYR A 397 -7.75 51.50 7.73
C TYR A 397 -7.84 51.23 9.23
N ALA A 398 -8.37 52.23 10.00
CA ALA A 398 -8.64 52.05 11.41
C ALA A 398 -9.60 50.89 11.67
N GLY A 399 -9.27 50.00 12.55
CA GLY A 399 -10.11 48.81 12.86
C GLY A 399 -9.83 47.58 11.97
N VAL A 400 -8.88 47.64 11.05
CA VAL A 400 -8.46 46.49 10.24
C VAL A 400 -6.99 46.20 10.51
N VAL A 401 -6.70 44.99 10.94
CA VAL A 401 -5.33 44.49 11.19
C VAL A 401 -5.06 43.27 10.34
N THR A 402 -3.91 43.27 9.68
CA THR A 402 -3.46 42.12 8.91
C THR A 402 -2.81 41.11 9.84
N GLY A 403 -3.43 39.94 9.96
CA GLY A 403 -2.89 38.77 10.63
C GLY A 403 -2.25 37.80 9.65
N LEU A 404 -1.31 37.01 10.14
CA LEU A 404 -0.72 35.89 9.40
C LEU A 404 -1.27 34.60 9.98
N ALA A 405 -1.79 33.73 9.13
CA ALA A 405 -2.21 32.37 9.50
C ALA A 405 -1.35 31.34 8.81
N TRP A 406 -1.00 30.31 9.54
CA TRP A 406 -0.39 29.14 8.96
C TRP A 406 -1.47 28.09 8.70
N THR A 407 -1.61 27.67 7.47
CA THR A 407 -2.55 26.62 7.04
C THR A 407 -1.77 25.39 6.53
N SER A 408 -2.45 24.28 6.39
CA SER A 408 -1.87 23.07 5.76
C SER A 408 -1.36 23.31 4.33
N VAL A 409 -1.73 24.46 3.73
CA VAL A 409 -1.39 24.83 2.33
C VAL A 409 -0.30 25.91 2.28
N GLY A 410 0.13 26.42 3.44
CA GLY A 410 1.12 27.48 3.59
C GLY A 410 0.62 28.67 4.38
N GLY A 411 1.39 29.77 4.38
CA GLY A 411 0.98 31.00 5.03
C GLY A 411 -0.12 31.73 4.24
N GLU A 412 -1.12 32.21 4.96
CA GLU A 412 -2.22 33.04 4.39
C GLU A 412 -2.31 34.35 5.18
N ILE A 413 -2.73 35.42 4.48
CA ILE A 413 -3.06 36.70 5.07
C ILE A 413 -4.51 36.66 5.52
N LEU A 414 -4.77 37.07 6.75
CA LEU A 414 -6.11 37.25 7.30
C LEU A 414 -6.32 38.70 7.64
N PHE A 415 -7.46 39.26 7.27
CA PHE A 415 -7.88 40.58 7.74
C PHE A 415 -8.77 40.40 8.96
N ILE A 416 -8.33 40.96 10.10
CA ILE A 416 -9.07 41.01 11.35
C ILE A 416 -9.75 42.36 11.39
N GLU A 417 -11.05 42.37 11.18
CA GLU A 417 -11.85 43.58 11.21
C GLU A 417 -12.49 43.75 12.59
N THR A 418 -12.33 44.93 13.18
CA THR A 418 -12.91 45.29 14.46
C THR A 418 -13.80 46.53 14.30
N SER A 419 -15.00 46.50 14.83
CA SER A 419 -15.90 47.63 14.87
C SER A 419 -16.44 47.85 16.28
N LEU A 420 -16.61 49.12 16.62
CA LEU A 420 -17.21 49.55 17.88
C LEU A 420 -18.67 49.89 17.68
N SER A 421 -19.57 49.29 18.46
CA SER A 421 -20.97 49.61 18.49
C SER A 421 -21.38 50.22 19.84
N LYS A 422 -22.34 51.17 19.84
CA LYS A 422 -22.90 51.72 21.10
C LYS A 422 -23.70 50.63 21.81
N GLY A 423 -23.31 50.25 23.00
CA GLY A 423 -23.99 49.27 23.83
C GLY A 423 -23.85 49.59 25.31
N LYS A 424 -24.80 49.12 26.12
CA LYS A 424 -24.80 49.31 27.61
C LYS A 424 -23.83 48.36 28.34
N THR A 425 -23.41 47.29 27.70
CA THR A 425 -22.50 46.29 28.27
C THR A 425 -21.35 46.09 27.32
N GLY A 426 -20.09 46.19 27.76
CA GLY A 426 -18.90 45.93 26.98
C GLY A 426 -18.78 44.47 26.58
N LYS A 427 -19.65 43.99 25.68
CA LYS A 427 -19.70 42.61 25.22
C LYS A 427 -18.83 42.46 23.95
N LEU A 428 -17.89 41.51 24.00
CA LEU A 428 -17.16 41.07 22.82
C LEU A 428 -18.06 40.10 22.02
N THR A 429 -18.31 40.46 20.76
CA THR A 429 -19.01 39.56 19.83
C THR A 429 -18.02 39.16 18.76
N LEU A 430 -17.76 37.84 18.66
CA LEU A 430 -16.87 37.25 17.67
C LEU A 430 -17.70 36.61 16.56
N THR A 431 -17.36 36.92 15.32
CA THR A 431 -18.01 36.34 14.12
C THR A 431 -16.95 35.77 13.20
N GLY A 432 -17.32 34.75 12.45
CA GLY A 432 -16.39 34.03 11.55
C GLY A 432 -16.15 32.59 12.00
N ASN A 433 -15.40 31.87 11.20
CA ASN A 433 -15.07 30.46 11.45
C ASN A 433 -13.81 30.36 12.33
N LEU A 434 -13.94 30.81 13.60
CA LEU A 434 -12.82 30.90 14.54
C LEU A 434 -12.67 29.61 15.33
N GLY A 435 -11.46 29.03 15.33
CA GLY A 435 -11.07 27.98 16.28
C GLY A 435 -10.98 28.49 17.73
N ASP A 436 -10.92 27.59 18.70
CA ASP A 436 -10.97 27.97 20.12
C ASP A 436 -9.75 28.83 20.52
N VAL A 437 -8.55 28.54 19.99
CA VAL A 437 -7.35 29.37 20.22
C VAL A 437 -7.54 30.82 19.74
N MET A 438 -8.15 31.03 18.58
CA MET A 438 -8.42 32.39 18.09
C MET A 438 -9.47 33.13 18.92
N LYS A 439 -10.48 32.44 19.43
CA LYS A 439 -11.48 33.02 20.34
C LYS A 439 -10.83 33.45 21.64
N GLU A 440 -9.98 32.60 22.21
CA GLU A 440 -9.21 32.92 23.42
C GLU A 440 -8.26 34.10 23.19
N SER A 441 -7.54 34.13 22.08
CA SER A 441 -6.66 35.23 21.72
C SER A 441 -7.41 36.56 21.60
N ALA A 442 -8.61 36.57 21.06
CA ALA A 442 -9.44 37.78 20.96
C ALA A 442 -9.88 38.29 22.34
N VAL A 443 -10.23 37.38 23.29
CA VAL A 443 -10.55 37.75 24.68
C VAL A 443 -9.33 38.33 25.37
N ILE A 444 -8.17 37.70 25.26
CA ILE A 444 -6.91 38.19 25.85
C ILE A 444 -6.55 39.57 25.29
N ALA A 445 -6.70 39.78 23.97
CA ALA A 445 -6.43 41.08 23.36
C ALA A 445 -7.35 42.17 23.90
N LEU A 446 -8.65 41.89 24.10
CA LEU A 446 -9.57 42.83 24.69
C LEU A 446 -9.21 43.19 26.17
N GLU A 447 -8.86 42.17 26.97
CA GLU A 447 -8.47 42.40 28.38
C GLU A 447 -7.12 43.20 28.44
N TYR A 448 -6.19 42.95 27.53
CA TYR A 448 -4.99 43.77 27.40
C TYR A 448 -5.28 45.23 27.11
N VAL A 449 -6.18 45.50 26.14
CA VAL A 449 -6.60 46.87 25.82
C VAL A 449 -7.27 47.56 27.03
N LYS A 450 -8.16 46.87 27.73
CA LYS A 450 -8.81 47.37 28.95
C LYS A 450 -7.78 47.71 30.05
N ALA A 451 -6.80 46.88 30.25
CA ALA A 451 -5.73 47.09 31.25
C ALA A 451 -4.81 48.28 30.97
N HIS A 452 -4.74 48.72 29.69
CA HIS A 452 -3.80 49.78 29.23
C HIS A 452 -4.51 50.97 28.61
N ILE A 453 -5.81 51.10 28.77
CA ILE A 453 -6.60 52.20 28.14
C ILE A 453 -6.28 53.57 28.73
N ASP A 454 -5.73 53.62 29.94
CA ASP A 454 -5.38 54.86 30.63
C ASP A 454 -3.88 55.23 30.48
N THR A 455 -3.15 54.45 29.70
CA THR A 455 -1.75 54.69 29.35
C THR A 455 -1.64 55.22 27.91
#